data_7818d0e109540e312222b03c16ddbed7
#
_entry.id   7818d0e109540e312222b03c16ddbed7
#
_cell.length_a   1.000
_cell.length_b   1.000
_cell.length_c   1.000
_cell.angle_alpha   90.00
_cell.angle_beta   90.00
_cell.angle_gamma   90.00
#
_symmetry.space_group_name_H-M   'P 1'
#
loop_
_entity.id
_entity.type
_entity.pdbx_description
1 polymer ?
#
loop_
_entity_poly.entity_id
_entity_poly.type
_entity_poly.pdbx_seq_one_letter_code
_entity_poly.pdbx_strand_id
1 'polypeptide(L)'
;MNPEYDQFFTNAIELAFRALIEGSYLYQKVAVNFDEAEEQLLAVLRVRDPNSLVKTPERAHAADAKKLRAEFEKRPWKLMTRHLGDDGMTVEINRIARTGTHPLGTPADQIAVRFHLPAVQIYCPGPCKTLTAFGALLSSDASGFGGPFPRNTGKGVEQNFVPVYRCEICRTMIYTLLVRRIGARLHLCGFAPRRETVLARVVPQHIRNILSDAEQAIAENDLFAAFYHLRTMLEHYLKERLRIVLSDQIRGDELIEKHYDALKLEWRSVLPPISPAYATLSQNLHARQGAAEDFAKLRDAICDHLDMLTLLEKQAVR
;
A
#
# COMPACT_ATOMS: atom_id res chain seq x y z
N MET A 1 -31.55 -4.09 -9.08
CA MET A 1 -30.41 -5.03 -8.90
C MET A 1 -30.55 -5.65 -7.51
N ASN A 2 -30.32 -6.95 -7.34
CA ASN A 2 -30.50 -7.61 -6.04
C ASN A 2 -29.29 -7.27 -5.17
N PRO A 3 -29.47 -6.64 -3.98
CA PRO A 3 -28.38 -6.25 -3.10
C PRO A 3 -27.49 -7.43 -2.63
N GLU A 4 -28.02 -8.65 -2.68
CA GLU A 4 -27.22 -9.85 -2.36
C GLU A 4 -26.07 -10.09 -3.35
N TYR A 5 -26.20 -9.68 -4.61
CA TYR A 5 -25.14 -9.85 -5.61
C TYR A 5 -24.06 -8.78 -5.50
N ASP A 6 -24.39 -7.61 -4.97
CA ASP A 6 -23.44 -6.54 -4.76
C ASP A 6 -22.34 -6.97 -3.76
N GLN A 7 -22.63 -7.86 -2.82
CA GLN A 7 -21.69 -8.30 -1.79
C GLN A 7 -20.46 -9.02 -2.37
N PHE A 8 -20.61 -9.80 -3.44
CA PHE A 8 -19.47 -10.47 -4.08
C PHE A 8 -18.45 -9.45 -4.62
N PHE A 9 -18.95 -8.42 -5.26
CA PHE A 9 -18.11 -7.37 -5.82
C PHE A 9 -17.55 -6.40 -4.76
N THR A 10 -18.31 -6.14 -3.67
CA THR A 10 -17.81 -5.31 -2.57
C THR A 10 -16.64 -5.97 -1.85
N ASN A 11 -16.66 -7.28 -1.65
CA ASN A 11 -15.55 -8.03 -1.07
C ASN A 11 -14.27 -7.87 -1.92
N ALA A 12 -14.38 -7.93 -3.26
CA ALA A 12 -13.24 -7.72 -4.15
C ALA A 12 -12.67 -6.30 -4.02
N ILE A 13 -13.54 -5.28 -3.84
CA ILE A 13 -13.11 -3.90 -3.59
C ILE A 13 -12.37 -3.79 -2.26
N GLU A 14 -12.92 -4.37 -1.18
CA GLU A 14 -12.31 -4.35 0.15
C GLU A 14 -10.93 -5.00 0.16
N LEU A 15 -10.76 -6.14 -0.52
CA LEU A 15 -9.47 -6.80 -0.69
C LEU A 15 -8.47 -5.93 -1.46
N ALA A 16 -8.92 -5.27 -2.53
CA ALA A 16 -8.07 -4.37 -3.31
C ALA A 16 -7.64 -3.13 -2.50
N PHE A 17 -8.53 -2.55 -1.68
CA PHE A 17 -8.19 -1.47 -0.77
C PHE A 17 -7.17 -1.92 0.28
N ARG A 18 -7.36 -3.11 0.86
CA ARG A 18 -6.40 -3.68 1.81
C ARG A 18 -5.04 -3.85 1.17
N ALA A 19 -4.96 -4.52 0.02
CA ALA A 19 -3.71 -4.73 -0.69
C ALA A 19 -3.01 -3.42 -1.07
N LEU A 20 -3.77 -2.40 -1.49
CA LEU A 20 -3.25 -1.09 -1.82
C LEU A 20 -2.62 -0.40 -0.60
N ILE A 21 -3.30 -0.46 0.55
CA ILE A 21 -2.89 0.26 1.75
C ILE A 21 -1.77 -0.47 2.48
N GLU A 22 -1.84 -1.79 2.61
CA GLU A 22 -0.80 -2.61 3.25
C GLU A 22 0.49 -2.67 2.41
N GLY A 23 0.38 -2.62 1.07
CA GLY A 23 1.52 -2.61 0.15
C GLY A 23 2.41 -1.38 0.23
N SER A 24 1.90 -0.26 0.72
CA SER A 24 2.66 0.89 1.23
C SER A 24 3.36 1.81 0.24
N TYR A 25 3.20 1.66 -1.06
CA TYR A 25 3.90 2.49 -2.04
C TYR A 25 2.99 3.59 -2.61
N LEU A 26 3.45 4.86 -2.58
CA LEU A 26 2.81 5.93 -3.34
C LEU A 26 2.79 5.56 -4.83
N TYR A 27 1.70 5.95 -5.50
CA TYR A 27 1.44 5.62 -6.91
C TYR A 27 1.29 4.12 -7.22
N GLN A 28 1.28 3.26 -6.19
CA GLN A 28 0.92 1.86 -6.36
C GLN A 28 -0.46 1.78 -7.00
N LYS A 29 -0.58 0.86 -7.96
CA LYS A 29 -1.82 0.57 -8.67
C LYS A 29 -2.25 -0.85 -8.35
N VAL A 30 -3.46 -0.99 -7.85
CA VAL A 30 -4.07 -2.30 -7.59
C VAL A 30 -5.30 -2.41 -8.47
N ALA A 31 -5.38 -3.46 -9.26
CA ALA A 31 -6.60 -3.81 -9.98
C ALA A 31 -7.55 -4.52 -9.03
N VAL A 32 -8.83 -4.15 -9.06
CA VAL A 32 -9.86 -4.91 -8.36
C VAL A 32 -10.12 -6.19 -9.17
N ASN A 33 -9.88 -7.33 -8.56
CA ASN A 33 -10.11 -8.62 -9.21
C ASN A 33 -11.61 -8.98 -9.15
N PHE A 34 -12.32 -8.61 -10.19
CA PHE A 34 -13.74 -8.99 -10.32
C PHE A 34 -13.95 -10.37 -10.94
N ASP A 35 -12.92 -11.03 -11.46
CA ASP A 35 -13.05 -12.34 -12.11
C ASP A 35 -13.48 -13.41 -11.08
N GLU A 36 -12.83 -13.42 -9.92
CA GLU A 36 -13.21 -14.31 -8.82
C GLU A 36 -14.63 -14.01 -8.29
N ALA A 37 -14.98 -12.73 -8.16
CA ALA A 37 -16.32 -12.31 -7.74
C ALA A 37 -17.39 -12.74 -8.77
N GLU A 38 -17.09 -12.66 -10.06
CA GLU A 38 -17.96 -13.10 -11.15
C GLU A 38 -18.14 -14.65 -11.12
N GLU A 39 -17.08 -15.40 -10.84
CA GLU A 39 -17.14 -16.86 -10.70
C GLU A 39 -17.98 -17.29 -9.50
N GLN A 40 -17.80 -16.63 -8.35
CA GLN A 40 -18.62 -16.88 -7.14
C GLN A 40 -20.09 -16.58 -7.41
N LEU A 41 -20.40 -15.45 -8.06
CA LEU A 41 -21.76 -15.09 -8.45
C LEU A 41 -22.36 -16.13 -9.40
N LEU A 42 -21.57 -16.56 -10.40
CA LEU A 42 -22.01 -17.59 -11.35
C LEU A 42 -22.36 -18.91 -10.66
N ALA A 43 -21.57 -19.32 -9.66
CA ALA A 43 -21.87 -20.51 -8.88
C ALA A 43 -23.21 -20.40 -8.15
N VAL A 44 -23.52 -19.23 -7.56
CA VAL A 44 -24.80 -18.98 -6.89
C VAL A 44 -25.97 -18.96 -7.87
N LEU A 45 -25.82 -18.35 -9.04
CA LEU A 45 -26.87 -18.34 -10.07
C LEU A 45 -27.21 -19.75 -10.55
N ARG A 46 -26.21 -20.63 -10.71
CA ARG A 46 -26.42 -22.05 -11.08
C ARG A 46 -27.22 -22.84 -10.05
N VAL A 47 -27.01 -22.56 -8.75
CA VAL A 47 -27.70 -23.27 -7.67
C VAL A 47 -29.17 -22.79 -7.55
N ARG A 48 -29.44 -21.51 -7.81
CA ARG A 48 -30.79 -20.93 -7.65
C ARG A 48 -31.77 -21.33 -8.74
N ASP A 49 -31.30 -21.70 -9.91
CA ASP A 49 -32.16 -22.12 -11.02
C ASP A 49 -31.72 -23.45 -11.64
N PRO A 50 -31.76 -24.56 -10.85
CA PRO A 50 -31.37 -25.88 -11.34
C PRO A 50 -32.31 -26.44 -12.42
N ASN A 51 -33.55 -25.89 -12.54
CA ASN A 51 -34.56 -26.37 -13.45
C ASN A 51 -34.89 -25.40 -14.60
N SER A 52 -33.96 -24.49 -14.92
CA SER A 52 -34.14 -23.62 -16.08
C SER A 52 -34.35 -24.44 -17.36
N LEU A 53 -35.55 -24.33 -17.92
CA LEU A 53 -35.94 -25.00 -19.18
C LEU A 53 -35.22 -24.42 -20.42
N VAL A 54 -34.30 -23.50 -20.23
CA VAL A 54 -33.48 -22.92 -21.31
C VAL A 54 -32.43 -23.94 -21.75
N LYS A 55 -32.40 -24.25 -23.05
CA LYS A 55 -31.50 -25.24 -23.66
C LYS A 55 -29.98 -25.03 -23.43
N THR A 56 -29.56 -23.88 -22.86
CA THR A 56 -28.17 -23.56 -22.51
C THR A 56 -28.11 -22.65 -21.26
N PRO A 57 -28.50 -23.17 -20.06
CA PRO A 57 -28.57 -22.33 -18.84
C PRO A 57 -27.19 -21.77 -18.46
N GLU A 58 -26.09 -22.50 -18.69
CA GLU A 58 -24.74 -22.03 -18.36
C GLU A 58 -24.31 -20.79 -19.14
N ARG A 59 -24.65 -20.70 -20.43
CA ARG A 59 -24.33 -19.52 -21.25
C ARG A 59 -25.17 -18.31 -20.85
N ALA A 60 -26.43 -18.52 -20.48
CA ALA A 60 -27.31 -17.47 -20.00
C ALA A 60 -26.81 -16.91 -18.67
N HIS A 61 -26.48 -17.75 -17.70
CA HIS A 61 -25.96 -17.33 -16.39
C HIS A 61 -24.61 -16.62 -16.50
N ALA A 62 -23.70 -17.09 -17.39
CA ALA A 62 -22.45 -16.41 -17.65
C ALA A 62 -22.63 -15.03 -18.29
N ALA A 63 -23.61 -14.88 -19.18
CA ALA A 63 -23.94 -13.59 -19.78
C ALA A 63 -24.54 -12.61 -18.73
N ASP A 64 -25.39 -13.12 -17.83
CA ASP A 64 -25.97 -12.34 -16.76
C ASP A 64 -24.91 -11.91 -15.73
N ALA A 65 -24.02 -12.80 -15.31
CA ALA A 65 -22.91 -12.45 -14.41
C ALA A 65 -22.01 -11.38 -15.01
N LYS A 66 -21.65 -11.51 -16.28
CA LYS A 66 -20.84 -10.52 -17.01
C LYS A 66 -21.55 -9.17 -17.14
N LYS A 67 -22.86 -9.19 -17.39
CA LYS A 67 -23.68 -7.96 -17.45
C LYS A 67 -23.73 -7.27 -16.08
N LEU A 68 -23.99 -8.02 -15.01
CA LEU A 68 -23.99 -7.49 -13.65
C LEU A 68 -22.64 -6.87 -13.26
N ARG A 69 -21.53 -7.55 -13.58
CA ARG A 69 -20.19 -6.99 -13.42
C ARG A 69 -20.01 -5.68 -14.16
N ALA A 70 -20.36 -5.64 -15.46
CA ALA A 70 -20.19 -4.44 -16.27
C ALA A 70 -21.04 -3.26 -15.78
N GLU A 71 -22.24 -3.53 -15.22
CA GLU A 71 -23.07 -2.53 -14.57
C GLU A 71 -22.44 -2.09 -13.24
N PHE A 72 -21.90 -3.00 -12.45
CA PHE A 72 -21.27 -2.71 -11.18
C PHE A 72 -20.02 -1.85 -11.34
N GLU A 73 -19.18 -2.13 -12.32
CA GLU A 73 -17.95 -1.36 -12.62
C GLU A 73 -18.25 0.10 -12.99
N LYS A 74 -19.43 0.38 -13.55
CA LYS A 74 -19.88 1.72 -13.93
C LYS A 74 -20.52 2.50 -12.78
N ARG A 75 -20.86 1.84 -11.68
CA ARG A 75 -21.51 2.48 -10.55
C ARG A 75 -20.50 3.30 -9.73
N PRO A 76 -20.89 4.43 -9.16
CA PRO A 76 -20.09 5.13 -8.17
C PRO A 76 -19.95 4.27 -6.90
N TRP A 77 -18.79 4.37 -6.27
CA TRP A 77 -18.52 3.70 -4.98
C TRP A 77 -18.66 4.71 -3.86
N LYS A 78 -19.23 4.27 -2.74
CA LYS A 78 -19.39 5.07 -1.52
C LYS A 78 -18.78 4.31 -0.36
N LEU A 79 -17.75 4.89 0.22
CA LEU A 79 -17.14 4.34 1.42
C LEU A 79 -18.05 4.53 2.62
N MET A 80 -18.25 3.45 3.38
CA MET A 80 -18.95 3.46 4.64
C MET A 80 -17.94 3.24 5.75
N THR A 81 -17.99 4.07 6.79
CA THR A 81 -17.24 3.83 8.01
C THR A 81 -18.03 2.91 8.93
N ARG A 82 -17.37 1.94 9.55
CA ARG A 82 -17.95 1.27 10.70
C ARG A 82 -17.95 2.29 11.84
N HIS A 83 -19.10 2.52 12.43
CA HIS A 83 -19.15 3.24 13.70
C HIS A 83 -18.38 2.40 14.72
N LEU A 84 -17.19 2.84 15.11
CA LEU A 84 -16.56 2.37 16.33
C LEU A 84 -17.33 3.05 17.47
N GLY A 85 -18.52 2.48 17.76
CA GLY A 85 -19.30 2.91 18.89
C GLY A 85 -18.63 2.44 20.15
N ASP A 86 -18.08 3.37 20.94
CA ASP A 86 -18.09 3.33 22.41
C ASP A 86 -17.73 4.68 23.04
N ASP A 87 -17.34 5.68 22.25
CA ASP A 87 -16.88 6.96 22.85
C ASP A 87 -17.95 8.06 22.81
N GLY A 88 -19.22 7.75 22.55
CA GLY A 88 -20.31 8.77 22.52
C GLY A 88 -20.15 9.85 21.45
N MET A 89 -19.09 9.85 20.68
CA MET A 89 -18.80 10.77 19.61
C MET A 89 -19.30 10.22 18.27
N THR A 90 -20.60 10.08 18.17
CA THR A 90 -21.29 10.02 16.88
C THR A 90 -21.16 11.40 16.24
N VAL A 91 -19.98 11.70 15.71
CA VAL A 91 -19.90 12.82 14.79
C VAL A 91 -20.68 12.36 13.56
N GLU A 92 -21.90 12.87 13.45
CA GLU A 92 -22.69 12.80 12.22
C GLU A 92 -21.95 13.57 11.12
N ILE A 93 -20.85 13.02 10.61
CA ILE A 93 -20.09 13.60 9.49
C ILE A 93 -20.96 13.57 8.22
N ASN A 94 -21.99 12.75 8.18
CA ASN A 94 -23.08 12.90 7.22
C ASN A 94 -23.76 14.28 7.25
N ARG A 95 -23.65 15.07 8.33
CA ARG A 95 -24.19 16.43 8.40
C ARG A 95 -23.31 17.48 7.75
N ILE A 96 -21.98 17.34 7.78
CA ILE A 96 -21.09 18.34 7.15
C ILE A 96 -21.22 18.26 5.61
N ALA A 97 -21.43 17.09 5.05
CA ALA A 97 -21.76 16.94 3.63
C ALA A 97 -23.18 17.46 3.29
N ARG A 98 -24.05 17.68 4.27
CA ARG A 98 -25.44 18.15 4.09
C ARG A 98 -25.61 19.68 4.08
N THR A 99 -24.59 20.46 4.42
CA THR A 99 -24.67 21.93 4.35
C THR A 99 -24.47 22.49 2.94
N GLY A 100 -24.05 21.69 1.98
CA GLY A 100 -24.18 22.02 0.58
C GLY A 100 -25.61 21.68 0.12
N THR A 101 -26.30 22.65 -0.40
CA THR A 101 -27.66 22.72 -0.92
C THR A 101 -28.06 21.64 -1.95
N HIS A 102 -27.77 20.36 -1.73
CA HIS A 102 -28.24 19.28 -2.57
C HIS A 102 -29.48 18.64 -2.00
N PRO A 103 -30.59 18.52 -2.76
CA PRO A 103 -31.77 17.80 -2.34
C PRO A 103 -31.39 16.37 -1.98
N LEU A 104 -31.84 15.92 -0.80
CA LEU A 104 -31.79 14.51 -0.41
C LEU A 104 -32.42 13.67 -1.53
N GLY A 105 -31.66 12.71 -2.05
CA GLY A 105 -32.20 11.74 -3.00
C GLY A 105 -31.90 11.99 -4.45
N THR A 106 -30.68 12.47 -4.78
CA THR A 106 -30.27 12.41 -6.19
C THR A 106 -30.20 10.96 -6.67
N PRO A 107 -30.62 10.64 -7.90
CA PRO A 107 -30.58 9.28 -8.44
C PRO A 107 -29.20 8.60 -8.30
N ALA A 108 -28.12 9.39 -8.28
CA ALA A 108 -26.76 8.91 -8.11
C ALA A 108 -26.48 8.28 -6.74
N ASP A 109 -27.05 8.82 -5.66
CA ASP A 109 -26.90 8.26 -4.30
C ASP A 109 -27.65 6.92 -4.13
N GLN A 110 -28.71 6.70 -4.89
CA GLN A 110 -29.47 5.46 -4.90
C GLN A 110 -28.76 4.33 -5.67
N ILE A 111 -27.88 4.69 -6.59
CA ILE A 111 -27.16 3.75 -7.46
C ILE A 111 -25.76 3.41 -6.93
N ALA A 112 -25.26 4.17 -5.95
CA ALA A 112 -23.92 3.97 -5.42
C ALA A 112 -23.74 2.62 -4.74
N VAL A 113 -22.64 1.95 -5.05
CA VAL A 113 -22.20 0.76 -4.33
C VAL A 113 -21.61 1.18 -2.99
N ARG A 114 -22.18 0.68 -1.91
CA ARG A 114 -21.72 0.97 -0.54
C ARG A 114 -20.88 -0.19 -0.04
N PHE A 115 -19.70 0.09 0.50
CA PHE A 115 -18.84 -0.90 1.12
C PHE A 115 -18.09 -0.29 2.33
N HIS A 116 -17.65 -1.16 3.24
CA HIS A 116 -16.90 -0.75 4.41
C HIS A 116 -15.39 -0.81 4.11
N LEU A 117 -14.65 0.17 4.60
CA LEU A 117 -13.18 0.08 4.55
C LEU A 117 -12.70 -1.05 5.47
N PRO A 118 -11.87 -1.97 4.96
CA PRO A 118 -11.32 -3.03 5.77
C PRO A 118 -10.33 -2.47 6.80
N ALA A 119 -10.18 -3.15 7.94
CA ALA A 119 -9.03 -2.94 8.80
C ALA A 119 -7.76 -3.40 8.06
N VAL A 120 -6.66 -2.68 8.27
CA VAL A 120 -5.37 -2.90 7.58
C VAL A 120 -4.23 -3.06 8.57
N GLN A 121 -3.20 -3.81 8.21
CA GLN A 121 -2.00 -3.99 9.02
C GLN A 121 -0.94 -3.00 8.56
N ILE A 122 -0.61 -2.04 9.42
CA ILE A 122 0.39 -1.00 9.12
C ILE A 122 1.33 -0.87 10.31
N TYR A 123 2.59 -0.55 10.04
CA TYR A 123 3.52 -0.21 11.10
C TYR A 123 3.08 1.09 11.80
N CYS A 124 2.95 1.03 13.12
CA CYS A 124 2.64 2.18 13.95
C CYS A 124 3.95 2.83 14.44
N PRO A 125 4.36 4.00 13.91
CA PRO A 125 5.56 4.70 14.37
C PRO A 125 5.36 5.42 15.71
N GLY A 126 4.14 5.49 16.17
CA GLY A 126 3.77 6.06 17.47
C GLY A 126 4.23 5.19 18.66
N PRO A 127 3.47 5.16 19.76
CA PRO A 127 3.85 4.40 20.95
C PRO A 127 4.04 2.90 20.73
N CYS A 128 3.32 2.29 19.78
CA CYS A 128 3.34 0.83 19.58
C CYS A 128 4.68 0.32 19.01
N LYS A 129 5.31 1.07 18.09
CA LYS A 129 6.57 0.70 17.42
C LYS A 129 6.57 -0.72 16.82
N THR A 130 5.42 -1.17 16.32
CA THR A 130 5.23 -2.50 15.74
C THR A 130 4.13 -2.49 14.67
N LEU A 131 4.04 -3.56 13.91
CA LEU A 131 2.93 -3.79 12.98
C LEU A 131 1.64 -3.98 13.79
N THR A 132 0.61 -3.18 13.52
CA THR A 132 -0.66 -3.20 14.24
C THR A 132 -1.84 -3.05 13.30
N ALA A 133 -3.02 -3.43 13.78
CA ALA A 133 -4.27 -3.15 13.08
C ALA A 133 -4.59 -1.64 13.15
N PHE A 134 -5.00 -1.12 12.00
CA PHE A 134 -5.56 0.21 11.87
C PHE A 134 -7.00 0.10 11.39
N GLY A 135 -7.91 0.65 12.17
CA GLY A 135 -9.32 0.74 11.84
C GLY A 135 -9.65 2.01 11.08
N ALA A 136 -10.55 1.93 10.13
CA ALA A 136 -11.03 3.10 9.40
C ALA A 136 -11.91 3.97 10.30
N LEU A 137 -11.53 5.25 10.49
CA LEU A 137 -12.30 6.24 11.26
C LEU A 137 -13.30 6.97 10.39
N LEU A 138 -12.86 7.43 9.24
CA LEU A 138 -13.56 8.31 8.34
C LEU A 138 -13.23 7.94 6.90
N SER A 139 -14.19 8.19 6.03
CA SER A 139 -13.92 8.35 4.61
C SER A 139 -14.70 9.55 4.12
N SER A 140 -14.04 10.50 3.53
CA SER A 140 -14.73 11.52 2.74
C SER A 140 -14.61 11.15 1.27
N ASP A 141 -15.72 11.27 0.58
CA ASP A 141 -15.71 11.25 -0.87
C ASP A 141 -15.14 12.61 -1.31
N ALA A 142 -13.87 12.60 -1.73
CA ALA A 142 -13.17 13.80 -2.18
C ALA A 142 -13.61 14.23 -3.60
N SER A 143 -14.67 13.62 -4.13
CA SER A 143 -15.24 14.02 -5.42
C SER A 143 -15.73 15.49 -5.43
N GLY A 144 -15.72 16.17 -4.26
CA GLY A 144 -16.09 17.56 -4.08
C GLY A 144 -15.10 18.61 -4.62
N PHE A 145 -13.87 18.25 -4.99
CA PHE A 145 -12.92 19.23 -5.55
C PHE A 145 -13.04 19.49 -7.05
N GLY A 146 -14.07 18.98 -7.71
CA GLY A 146 -14.28 19.19 -9.13
C GLY A 146 -15.70 18.97 -9.63
N GLY A 147 -16.67 18.82 -8.74
CA GLY A 147 -18.07 18.59 -9.07
C GLY A 147 -18.66 17.37 -8.35
N PRO A 148 -19.96 17.37 -8.10
CA PRO A 148 -20.65 16.40 -7.22
C PRO A 148 -20.79 15.00 -7.82
N PHE A 149 -20.22 14.73 -8.99
CA PHE A 149 -20.40 13.46 -9.68
C PHE A 149 -19.06 12.85 -10.11
N PRO A 150 -18.92 11.52 -10.03
CA PRO A 150 -17.79 10.82 -10.62
C PRO A 150 -17.76 11.16 -12.11
N ARG A 151 -16.60 11.62 -12.59
CA ARG A 151 -16.43 11.92 -14.01
C ARG A 151 -16.38 10.61 -14.78
N ASN A 152 -17.29 10.45 -15.73
CA ASN A 152 -17.19 9.35 -16.67
C ASN A 152 -16.22 9.78 -17.78
N THR A 153 -14.98 9.38 -17.64
CA THR A 153 -13.97 9.55 -18.69
C THR A 153 -14.07 8.35 -19.62
N GLY A 154 -13.60 8.46 -20.87
CA GLY A 154 -13.55 7.30 -21.78
C GLY A 154 -12.79 6.07 -21.24
N LYS A 155 -12.18 6.20 -20.03
CA LYS A 155 -11.48 5.13 -19.30
C LYS A 155 -12.31 4.55 -18.14
N GLY A 156 -13.57 4.97 -17.95
CA GLY A 156 -14.45 4.54 -16.87
C GLY A 156 -14.72 5.61 -15.81
N VAL A 157 -15.31 5.20 -14.70
CA VAL A 157 -15.65 6.09 -13.58
C VAL A 157 -14.38 6.51 -12.85
N GLU A 158 -14.21 7.82 -12.67
CA GLU A 158 -13.11 8.39 -11.89
C GLU A 158 -13.64 8.95 -10.57
N GLN A 159 -13.05 8.53 -9.46
CA GLN A 159 -13.39 8.98 -8.10
C GLN A 159 -12.12 9.13 -7.26
N ASN A 160 -12.15 10.06 -6.29
CA ASN A 160 -11.12 10.23 -5.29
C ASN A 160 -11.70 9.95 -3.91
N PHE A 161 -10.97 9.23 -3.08
CA PHE A 161 -11.33 8.88 -1.72
C PHE A 161 -10.24 9.36 -0.76
N VAL A 162 -10.66 9.80 0.42
CA VAL A 162 -9.75 10.18 1.52
C VAL A 162 -10.06 9.31 2.74
N PRO A 163 -9.63 8.04 2.74
CA PRO A 163 -9.77 7.20 3.91
C PRO A 163 -8.83 7.64 5.03
N VAL A 164 -9.33 7.64 6.26
CA VAL A 164 -8.58 7.95 7.47
C VAL A 164 -8.58 6.73 8.36
N TYR A 165 -7.40 6.30 8.76
CA TYR A 165 -7.16 5.14 9.60
C TYR A 165 -6.53 5.52 10.93
N ARG A 166 -6.93 4.88 12.02
CA ARG A 166 -6.35 5.06 13.35
C ARG A 166 -5.82 3.73 13.88
N CYS A 167 -4.65 3.76 14.48
CA CYS A 167 -4.10 2.60 15.19
C CYS A 167 -5.08 2.15 16.29
N GLU A 168 -5.47 0.89 16.28
CA GLU A 168 -6.43 0.35 17.24
C GLU A 168 -5.83 0.18 18.64
N ILE A 169 -4.49 0.02 18.74
CA ILE A 169 -3.80 -0.16 20.02
C ILE A 169 -3.56 1.19 20.71
N CYS A 170 -2.75 2.08 20.12
CA CYS A 170 -2.42 3.35 20.80
C CYS A 170 -3.47 4.43 20.60
N ARG A 171 -4.31 4.34 19.60
CA ARG A 171 -5.37 5.31 19.24
C ARG A 171 -4.89 6.73 18.94
N THR A 172 -3.58 6.99 19.02
CA THR A 172 -2.99 8.31 18.78
C THR A 172 -2.47 8.49 17.36
N MET A 173 -2.02 7.37 16.74
CA MET A 173 -1.50 7.41 15.37
C MET A 173 -2.63 7.36 14.36
N ILE A 174 -2.65 8.32 13.46
CA ILE A 174 -3.65 8.47 12.40
C ILE A 174 -2.94 8.54 11.06
N TYR A 175 -3.42 7.78 10.08
CA TYR A 175 -3.03 7.86 8.68
C TYR A 175 -4.19 8.39 7.84
N THR A 176 -3.91 9.40 7.03
CA THR A 176 -4.81 9.91 5.99
C THR A 176 -4.26 9.52 4.63
N LEU A 177 -5.08 8.90 3.81
CA LEU A 177 -4.66 8.45 2.49
C LEU A 177 -5.47 9.16 1.41
N LEU A 178 -4.86 9.36 0.24
CA LEU A 178 -5.55 9.81 -0.96
C LEU A 178 -5.55 8.67 -1.97
N VAL A 179 -6.71 8.12 -2.23
CA VAL A 179 -6.90 7.00 -3.17
C VAL A 179 -7.72 7.47 -4.36
N ARG A 180 -7.19 7.31 -5.57
CA ARG A 180 -7.89 7.59 -6.82
C ARG A 180 -8.34 6.28 -7.46
N ARG A 181 -9.61 6.22 -7.83
CA ARG A 181 -10.18 5.16 -8.64
C ARG A 181 -10.26 5.58 -10.10
N ILE A 182 -9.88 4.71 -11.02
CA ILE A 182 -10.11 4.86 -12.46
C ILE A 182 -10.67 3.52 -12.99
N GLY A 183 -11.96 3.46 -13.26
CA GLY A 183 -12.64 2.20 -13.57
C GLY A 183 -12.52 1.18 -12.42
N ALA A 184 -11.94 0.02 -12.69
CA ALA A 184 -11.67 -1.05 -11.74
C ALA A 184 -10.26 -0.97 -11.12
N ARG A 185 -9.56 0.16 -11.20
CA ARG A 185 -8.20 0.31 -10.66
C ARG A 185 -8.18 1.34 -9.55
N LEU A 186 -7.47 1.00 -8.47
CA LEU A 186 -7.17 1.88 -7.35
C LEU A 186 -5.72 2.34 -7.42
N HIS A 187 -5.49 3.61 -7.13
CA HIS A 187 -4.16 4.23 -7.10
C HIS A 187 -3.98 4.93 -5.76
N LEU A 188 -2.90 4.64 -5.04
CA LEU A 188 -2.51 5.40 -3.86
C LEU A 188 -1.77 6.65 -4.31
N CYS A 189 -2.41 7.81 -4.20
CA CYS A 189 -1.88 9.09 -4.67
C CYS A 189 -1.21 9.92 -3.56
N GLY A 190 -1.45 9.60 -2.30
CA GLY A 190 -0.86 10.31 -1.17
C GLY A 190 -1.18 9.64 0.15
N PHE A 191 -0.35 9.90 1.16
CA PHE A 191 -0.64 9.56 2.56
C PHE A 191 0.09 10.52 3.51
N ALA A 192 -0.48 10.70 4.69
CA ALA A 192 0.08 11.50 5.78
C ALA A 192 -0.27 10.86 7.14
N PRO A 193 0.63 10.90 8.14
CA PRO A 193 2.01 11.34 8.02
C PRO A 193 2.84 10.40 7.17
N ARG A 194 4.00 10.87 6.71
CA ARG A 194 4.97 10.03 5.99
C ARG A 194 5.30 8.80 6.84
N ARG A 195 5.33 7.63 6.24
CA ARG A 195 5.73 6.41 6.94
C ARG A 195 7.23 6.49 7.26
N GLU A 196 7.55 6.27 8.52
CA GLU A 196 8.94 6.11 8.91
C GLU A 196 9.39 4.70 8.58
N THR A 197 10.52 4.59 7.91
CA THR A 197 11.17 3.30 7.68
C THR A 197 11.75 2.81 8.99
N VAL A 198 11.48 1.54 9.30
CA VAL A 198 12.02 0.89 10.50
C VAL A 198 13.40 0.35 10.17
N LEU A 199 14.41 1.18 10.29
CA LEU A 199 15.77 0.68 10.47
C LEU A 199 16.04 0.48 11.96
N ALA A 200 16.87 -0.50 12.26
CA ALA A 200 17.31 -0.74 13.62
C ALA A 200 17.77 0.57 14.27
N ARG A 201 17.34 0.82 15.51
CA ARG A 201 17.68 2.05 16.27
C ARG A 201 19.20 2.31 16.39
N VAL A 202 20.00 1.30 16.07
CA VAL A 202 21.46 1.35 16.11
C VAL A 202 22.05 2.01 14.88
N VAL A 203 21.30 2.06 13.77
CA VAL A 203 21.74 2.79 12.58
C VAL A 203 21.66 4.29 12.86
N PRO A 204 22.77 5.04 12.66
CA PRO A 204 22.79 6.48 12.90
C PRO A 204 21.67 7.23 12.20
N GLN A 205 21.14 8.31 12.84
CA GLN A 205 19.98 9.03 12.32
C GLN A 205 20.20 9.57 10.91
N HIS A 206 21.38 10.08 10.60
CA HIS A 206 21.68 10.61 9.26
C HIS A 206 21.65 9.53 8.18
N ILE A 207 22.04 8.29 8.50
CA ILE A 207 21.96 7.14 7.59
C ILE A 207 20.47 6.75 7.39
N ARG A 208 19.69 6.76 8.46
CA ARG A 208 18.21 6.52 8.38
C ARG A 208 17.52 7.57 7.52
N ASN A 209 17.97 8.82 7.56
CA ASN A 209 17.43 9.88 6.71
C ASN A 209 17.66 9.58 5.22
N ILE A 210 18.88 9.10 4.83
CA ILE A 210 19.15 8.73 3.44
C ILE A 210 18.25 7.58 2.97
N LEU A 211 18.00 6.56 3.83
CA LEU A 211 17.06 5.51 3.48
C LEU A 211 15.64 6.06 3.33
N SER A 212 15.25 6.97 4.22
CA SER A 212 13.96 7.64 4.12
C SER A 212 13.81 8.42 2.80
N ASP A 213 14.90 9.03 2.31
CA ASP A 213 14.90 9.71 1.00
C ASP A 213 14.81 8.71 -0.15
N ALA A 214 15.47 7.54 -0.02
CA ALA A 214 15.32 6.45 -0.99
C ALA A 214 13.87 5.96 -1.12
N GLU A 215 13.20 5.77 0.01
CA GLU A 215 11.79 5.36 0.03
C GLU A 215 10.84 6.44 -0.48
N GLN A 216 11.16 7.71 -0.23
CA GLN A 216 10.41 8.79 -0.84
C GLN A 216 10.55 8.80 -2.35
N ALA A 217 11.75 8.62 -2.86
CA ALA A 217 11.99 8.59 -4.30
C ALA A 217 11.20 7.45 -4.98
N ILE A 218 11.15 6.25 -4.35
CA ILE A 218 10.25 5.17 -4.81
C ILE A 218 8.81 5.63 -4.80
N ALA A 219 8.37 6.27 -3.72
CA ALA A 219 7.02 6.77 -3.60
C ALA A 219 6.66 7.81 -4.67
N GLU A 220 7.62 8.58 -5.11
CA GLU A 220 7.50 9.57 -6.21
C GLU A 220 7.71 8.94 -7.60
N ASN A 221 7.93 7.61 -7.66
CA ASN A 221 8.23 6.86 -8.88
C ASN A 221 9.54 7.31 -9.56
N ASP A 222 10.46 7.89 -8.78
CA ASP A 222 11.83 8.18 -9.21
C ASP A 222 12.75 7.02 -8.82
N LEU A 223 12.72 5.97 -9.65
CA LEU A 223 13.51 4.76 -9.44
C LEU A 223 15.00 5.03 -9.41
N PHE A 224 15.48 5.97 -10.24
CA PHE A 224 16.91 6.29 -10.29
C PHE A 224 17.37 6.93 -8.97
N ALA A 225 16.67 7.94 -8.48
CA ALA A 225 16.96 8.56 -7.19
C ALA A 225 16.86 7.56 -6.04
N ALA A 226 15.87 6.67 -6.07
CA ALA A 226 15.69 5.64 -5.05
C ALA A 226 16.89 4.69 -4.95
N PHE A 227 17.34 4.12 -6.07
CA PHE A 227 18.50 3.25 -6.09
C PHE A 227 19.79 4.01 -5.73
N TYR A 228 19.92 5.28 -6.16
CA TYR A 228 21.03 6.13 -5.79
C TYR A 228 21.10 6.36 -4.28
N HIS A 229 20.01 6.75 -3.65
CA HIS A 229 19.95 6.96 -2.21
C HIS A 229 20.18 5.67 -1.42
N LEU A 230 19.64 4.54 -1.87
CA LEU A 230 19.85 3.25 -1.20
C LEU A 230 21.32 2.83 -1.25
N ARG A 231 21.99 3.01 -2.40
CA ARG A 231 23.43 2.77 -2.53
C ARG A 231 24.23 3.72 -1.64
N THR A 232 23.92 5.00 -1.67
CA THR A 232 24.59 6.03 -0.86
C THR A 232 24.45 5.72 0.64
N MET A 233 23.27 5.30 1.07
CA MET A 233 23.00 4.87 2.44
C MET A 233 23.94 3.74 2.86
N LEU A 234 24.04 2.70 2.05
CA LEU A 234 24.91 1.56 2.33
C LEU A 234 26.38 1.97 2.36
N GLU A 235 26.86 2.73 1.37
CA GLU A 235 28.25 3.22 1.32
C GLU A 235 28.60 4.10 2.53
N HIS A 236 27.72 5.02 2.94
CA HIS A 236 27.92 5.86 4.11
C HIS A 236 27.99 5.03 5.40
N TYR A 237 27.07 4.07 5.58
CA TYR A 237 27.10 3.18 6.73
C TYR A 237 28.41 2.39 6.82
N LEU A 238 28.86 1.81 5.70
CA LEU A 238 30.09 1.02 5.66
C LEU A 238 31.34 1.88 5.91
N LYS A 239 31.43 3.08 5.32
CA LYS A 239 32.52 4.03 5.56
C LYS A 239 32.59 4.43 7.03
N GLU A 240 31.47 4.80 7.63
CA GLU A 240 31.42 5.18 9.05
C GLU A 240 31.86 4.04 9.94
N ARG A 241 31.37 2.83 9.68
CA ARG A 241 31.74 1.63 10.41
C ARG A 241 33.24 1.31 10.32
N LEU A 242 33.81 1.47 9.14
CA LEU A 242 35.25 1.25 8.87
C LEU A 242 36.10 2.44 9.26
N ARG A 243 35.53 3.53 9.79
CA ARG A 243 36.19 4.80 10.10
C ARG A 243 36.91 5.42 8.91
N ILE A 244 36.33 5.25 7.72
CA ILE A 244 36.82 5.87 6.48
C ILE A 244 36.15 7.25 6.34
N VAL A 245 36.88 8.25 5.94
CA VAL A 245 36.33 9.61 5.75
C VAL A 245 35.32 9.58 4.60
N LEU A 246 34.16 10.23 4.76
CA LEU A 246 33.08 10.19 3.75
C LEU A 246 33.52 10.75 2.39
N SER A 247 34.44 11.73 2.39
CA SER A 247 35.00 12.32 1.15
C SER A 247 35.99 11.41 0.41
N ASP A 248 36.49 10.35 1.04
CA ASP A 248 37.43 9.46 0.41
C ASP A 248 36.79 8.71 -0.75
N GLN A 249 37.43 8.79 -1.91
CA GLN A 249 37.00 8.07 -3.10
C GLN A 249 37.52 6.63 -3.05
N ILE A 250 36.69 5.75 -2.49
CA ILE A 250 36.88 4.30 -2.48
C ILE A 250 35.84 3.64 -3.39
N ARG A 251 36.27 2.66 -4.18
CA ARG A 251 35.36 1.89 -5.01
C ARG A 251 34.43 1.07 -4.12
N GLY A 252 33.18 0.93 -4.56
CA GLY A 252 32.18 0.25 -3.74
C GLY A 252 32.43 -1.23 -3.56
N ASP A 253 33.00 -1.92 -4.55
CA ASP A 253 33.45 -3.31 -4.45
C ASP A 253 34.56 -3.45 -3.39
N GLU A 254 35.55 -2.57 -3.40
CA GLU A 254 36.62 -2.52 -2.40
C GLU A 254 36.06 -2.20 -0.99
N LEU A 255 35.08 -1.32 -0.91
CA LEU A 255 34.42 -1.00 0.36
C LEU A 255 33.68 -2.22 0.96
N ILE A 256 33.02 -2.99 0.12
CA ILE A 256 32.36 -4.24 0.53
C ILE A 256 33.39 -5.27 0.99
N GLU A 257 34.48 -5.43 0.25
CA GLU A 257 35.59 -6.34 0.62
C GLU A 257 36.16 -5.97 1.98
N LYS A 258 36.55 -4.70 2.18
CA LYS A 258 37.04 -4.19 3.47
C LYS A 258 36.03 -4.42 4.62
N HIS A 259 34.73 -4.28 4.33
CA HIS A 259 33.72 -4.56 5.33
C HIS A 259 33.76 -6.03 5.75
N TYR A 260 33.79 -6.97 4.81
CA TYR A 260 33.86 -8.38 5.13
C TYR A 260 35.17 -8.74 5.84
N ASP A 261 36.28 -8.12 5.47
CA ASP A 261 37.58 -8.35 6.12
C ASP A 261 37.59 -7.89 7.59
N ALA A 262 36.87 -6.83 7.89
CA ALA A 262 36.70 -6.33 9.26
C ALA A 262 35.76 -7.16 10.12
N LEU A 263 34.96 -8.07 9.53
CA LEU A 263 34.08 -8.96 10.26
C LEU A 263 34.82 -10.14 10.87
N LYS A 264 34.37 -10.59 12.06
CA LYS A 264 34.80 -11.87 12.61
C LYS A 264 34.45 -13.01 11.65
N LEU A 265 35.35 -14.00 11.53
CA LEU A 265 35.19 -15.09 10.56
C LEU A 265 33.84 -15.83 10.74
N GLU A 266 33.44 -16.07 11.97
CA GLU A 266 32.17 -16.72 12.33
C GLU A 266 30.95 -15.93 11.89
N TRP A 267 31.03 -14.60 11.82
CA TRP A 267 29.91 -13.75 11.40
C TRP A 267 29.70 -13.75 9.88
N ARG A 268 30.79 -13.93 9.11
CA ARG A 268 30.72 -13.94 7.65
C ARG A 268 29.79 -15.02 7.09
N SER A 269 29.66 -16.14 7.80
CA SER A 269 28.80 -17.26 7.38
C SER A 269 27.33 -17.11 7.80
N VAL A 270 27.05 -16.25 8.78
CA VAL A 270 25.69 -16.08 9.34
C VAL A 270 24.99 -14.85 8.78
N LEU A 271 25.78 -13.81 8.41
CA LEU A 271 25.22 -12.58 7.88
C LEU A 271 24.66 -12.77 6.46
N PRO A 272 23.47 -12.23 6.17
CA PRO A 272 22.98 -12.13 4.79
C PRO A 272 24.00 -11.42 3.91
N PRO A 273 24.33 -11.94 2.72
CA PRO A 273 25.35 -11.33 1.88
C PRO A 273 24.87 -10.02 1.24
N ILE A 274 25.62 -8.93 1.42
CA ILE A 274 25.31 -7.63 0.78
C ILE A 274 26.00 -7.42 -0.58
N SER A 275 27.01 -8.22 -0.91
CA SER A 275 27.75 -8.10 -2.19
C SER A 275 26.82 -8.25 -3.40
N PRO A 276 25.90 -9.24 -3.48
CA PRO A 276 24.95 -9.35 -4.59
C PRO A 276 24.01 -8.15 -4.65
N ALA A 277 23.53 -7.66 -3.49
CA ALA A 277 22.64 -6.50 -3.44
C ALA A 277 23.36 -5.25 -3.95
N TYR A 278 24.60 -5.01 -3.53
CA TYR A 278 25.41 -3.89 -4.00
C TYR A 278 25.69 -3.97 -5.51
N ALA A 279 26.03 -5.16 -6.03
CA ALA A 279 26.28 -5.36 -7.46
C ALA A 279 25.01 -5.03 -8.28
N THR A 280 23.85 -5.49 -7.83
CA THR A 280 22.56 -5.20 -8.49
C THR A 280 22.21 -3.71 -8.41
N LEU A 281 22.43 -3.04 -7.27
CA LEU A 281 22.27 -1.59 -7.14
C LEU A 281 23.12 -0.83 -8.14
N SER A 282 24.41 -1.20 -8.24
CA SER A 282 25.35 -0.58 -9.18
C SER A 282 24.91 -0.79 -10.63
N GLN A 283 24.50 -2.00 -10.97
CA GLN A 283 23.99 -2.34 -12.30
C GLN A 283 22.74 -1.53 -12.67
N ASN A 284 21.76 -1.46 -11.78
CA ASN A 284 20.52 -0.71 -12.00
C ASN A 284 20.80 0.79 -12.20
N LEU A 285 21.73 1.36 -11.45
CA LEU A 285 22.12 2.76 -11.60
C LEU A 285 22.82 3.02 -12.95
N HIS A 286 23.75 2.17 -13.36
CA HIS A 286 24.46 2.32 -14.63
C HIS A 286 23.54 2.11 -15.83
N ALA A 287 22.67 1.11 -15.78
CA ALA A 287 21.73 0.81 -16.85
C ALA A 287 20.50 1.75 -16.87
N ARG A 288 20.31 2.58 -15.82
CA ARG A 288 19.08 3.35 -15.57
C ARG A 288 17.83 2.48 -15.66
N GLN A 289 17.91 1.27 -15.14
CA GLN A 289 16.87 0.26 -15.15
C GLN A 289 16.57 -0.18 -13.72
N GLY A 290 15.45 -0.85 -13.54
CA GLY A 290 15.02 -1.39 -12.26
C GLY A 290 13.52 -1.26 -12.08
N ALA A 291 12.96 -2.09 -11.23
CA ALA A 291 11.55 -2.06 -10.85
C ALA A 291 11.41 -1.74 -9.35
N ALA A 292 10.23 -1.29 -8.94
CA ALA A 292 9.96 -1.01 -7.53
C ALA A 292 10.07 -2.27 -6.66
N GLU A 293 9.74 -3.44 -7.23
CA GLU A 293 9.89 -4.75 -6.58
C GLU A 293 11.36 -5.09 -6.34
N ASP A 294 12.26 -4.73 -7.26
CA ASP A 294 13.70 -4.93 -7.10
C ASP A 294 14.25 -4.04 -5.99
N PHE A 295 13.80 -2.78 -5.93
CA PHE A 295 14.16 -1.89 -4.83
C PHE A 295 13.77 -2.48 -3.47
N ALA A 296 12.55 -2.99 -3.32
CA ALA A 296 12.08 -3.58 -2.07
C ALA A 296 12.97 -4.75 -1.63
N LYS A 297 13.29 -5.68 -2.54
CA LYS A 297 14.16 -6.83 -2.28
C LYS A 297 15.56 -6.41 -1.85
N LEU A 298 16.16 -5.42 -2.54
CA LEU A 298 17.49 -4.93 -2.25
C LEU A 298 17.54 -4.20 -0.91
N ARG A 299 16.54 -3.36 -0.64
CA ARG A 299 16.38 -2.68 0.66
C ARG A 299 16.31 -3.71 1.80
N ASP A 300 15.44 -4.71 1.67
CA ASP A 300 15.22 -5.72 2.70
C ASP A 300 16.50 -6.53 2.94
N ALA A 301 17.20 -6.97 1.89
CA ALA A 301 18.47 -7.69 2.02
C ALA A 301 19.56 -6.86 2.74
N ILE A 302 19.63 -5.56 2.46
CA ILE A 302 20.56 -4.66 3.14
C ILE A 302 20.14 -4.47 4.60
N CYS A 303 18.87 -4.20 4.86
CA CYS A 303 18.36 -4.01 6.23
C CYS A 303 18.57 -5.26 7.08
N ASP A 304 18.28 -6.44 6.55
CA ASP A 304 18.50 -7.72 7.25
C ASP A 304 19.96 -7.93 7.63
N HIS A 305 20.88 -7.57 6.71
CA HIS A 305 22.33 -7.62 7.02
C HIS A 305 22.69 -6.69 8.18
N LEU A 306 22.24 -5.43 8.14
CA LEU A 306 22.54 -4.43 9.16
C LEU A 306 21.93 -4.78 10.52
N ASP A 307 20.73 -5.31 10.54
CA ASP A 307 20.03 -5.72 11.75
C ASP A 307 20.70 -6.94 12.40
N MET A 308 21.04 -7.95 11.58
CA MET A 308 21.76 -9.14 12.06
C MET A 308 23.13 -8.80 12.60
N LEU A 309 23.87 -7.94 11.89
CA LEU A 309 25.19 -7.47 12.33
C LEU A 309 25.11 -6.77 13.68
N THR A 310 24.12 -5.91 13.86
CA THR A 310 23.85 -5.23 15.13
C THR A 310 23.54 -6.20 16.26
N LEU A 311 22.80 -7.28 15.99
CA LEU A 311 22.51 -8.32 16.98
C LEU A 311 23.77 -9.07 17.41
N LEU A 312 24.61 -9.46 16.45
CA LEU A 312 25.87 -10.14 16.71
C LEU A 312 26.84 -9.28 17.54
N GLU A 313 26.92 -7.98 17.25
CA GLU A 313 27.73 -7.04 18.04
C GLU A 313 27.26 -6.91 19.48
N LYS A 314 25.97 -6.82 19.71
CA LYS A 314 25.39 -6.78 21.06
C LYS A 314 25.66 -8.05 21.84
N GLN A 315 25.68 -9.20 21.19
CA GLN A 315 25.99 -10.50 21.83
C GLN A 315 27.47 -10.61 22.18
N ALA A 316 28.35 -10.03 21.35
CA ALA A 316 29.79 -10.07 21.58
C ALA A 316 30.29 -9.16 22.73
N VAL A 317 29.46 -8.19 23.15
CA VAL A 317 29.76 -7.25 24.24
C VAL A 317 29.29 -7.79 25.62
N ARG A 318 28.48 -8.83 25.60
CA ARG A 318 28.03 -9.53 26.82
C ARG A 318 28.97 -10.67 27.16
#